data_0ec005a7f4fb5f7c81eb38d13711ecee
#
_entry.id   0ec005a7f4fb5f7c81eb38d13711ecee
#
_cell.length_a   1.000
_cell.length_b   1.000
_cell.length_c   1.000
_cell.angle_alpha   90.00
_cell.angle_beta   90.00
_cell.angle_gamma   90.00
#
_symmetry.space_group_name_H-M   'P 1'
#
loop_
_entity.id
_entity.type
_entity.pdbx_description
1 polymer ?
#
loop_
_entity_poly.entity_id
_entity_poly.type
_entity_poly.pdbx_seq_one_letter_code
_entity_poly.pdbx_strand_id
1 'polypeptide(L)'
;MTLAILLSVATACRQNRSTATRNQDGLINIVTTIFPAYDFVRQIAGDRVNLTMLLSPGAESHSFEPSPRDIITIMSSDIFIYTGESEQWIERILLSMNTDEMTIFAMMNVVGLVRKEIVDEPCHECDDQDCAHDHGHEHSHDHGHGHGHGHSHGHGHAHGYGYAYGHAHSHGHEVHTCALFDEHVWTSPGNAILIVRAITELLSEADPNNAAFFQQNAAAYIKELQQLDAAFSEVVANAKRRTIVFADRFPFRHFVDAYSLTHYAAFTGCSTETEPSAGTVAFLINKIRTEQIPVVFHIELSNERMADAISAETGAKKRLLHSVHNVSRRDFEAGLGYLELMRRNVETLREALN
;
A
#
# COMPACT_ATOMS: atom_id res chain seq x y z
N MET A 1 -17.22 -55.00 -48.29
CA MET A 1 -17.64 -53.74 -47.61
C MET A 1 -16.70 -53.54 -46.40
N THR A 2 -15.68 -52.75 -46.62
CA THR A 2 -14.66 -52.42 -45.60
C THR A 2 -14.89 -51.01 -45.09
N LEU A 3 -15.27 -50.87 -43.84
CA LEU A 3 -15.57 -49.61 -43.18
C LEU A 3 -14.26 -48.99 -42.66
N ALA A 4 -13.81 -47.88 -43.25
CA ALA A 4 -12.63 -47.15 -42.82
C ALA A 4 -13.06 -46.16 -41.73
N ILE A 5 -12.51 -46.34 -40.50
CA ILE A 5 -12.68 -45.42 -39.37
C ILE A 5 -11.60 -44.33 -39.50
N LEU A 6 -12.03 -43.11 -39.81
CA LEU A 6 -11.18 -41.90 -39.75
C LEU A 6 -11.01 -41.47 -38.28
N LEU A 7 -9.81 -41.67 -37.76
CA LEU A 7 -9.39 -41.08 -36.48
C LEU A 7 -8.94 -39.62 -36.71
N SER A 8 -9.74 -38.64 -36.30
CA SER A 8 -9.36 -37.24 -36.26
C SER A 8 -8.45 -36.99 -35.05
N VAL A 9 -7.18 -36.78 -35.30
CA VAL A 9 -6.21 -36.32 -34.28
C VAL A 9 -6.45 -34.81 -34.08
N ALA A 10 -7.09 -34.46 -32.99
CA ALA A 10 -7.16 -33.10 -32.54
C ALA A 10 -5.77 -32.68 -31.97
N THR A 11 -5.01 -31.99 -32.79
CA THR A 11 -3.76 -31.34 -32.37
C THR A 11 -4.12 -30.15 -31.48
N ALA A 12 -4.12 -30.34 -30.17
CA ALA A 12 -4.21 -29.24 -29.21
C ALA A 12 -2.96 -28.35 -29.39
N CYS A 13 -3.16 -27.13 -29.88
CA CYS A 13 -2.14 -26.09 -29.79
C CYS A 13 -1.86 -25.84 -28.31
N ARG A 14 -0.82 -26.46 -27.79
CA ARG A 14 -0.16 -26.03 -26.55
C ARG A 14 0.46 -24.68 -26.87
N GLN A 15 -0.16 -23.59 -26.41
CA GLN A 15 0.51 -22.29 -26.34
C GLN A 15 1.79 -22.50 -25.54
N ASN A 16 2.90 -22.31 -26.23
CA ASN A 16 4.24 -22.28 -25.64
C ASN A 16 4.27 -21.02 -24.76
N ARG A 17 4.01 -21.15 -23.44
CA ARG A 17 4.35 -20.09 -22.49
C ARG A 17 5.87 -19.95 -22.57
N SER A 18 6.34 -18.74 -22.81
CA SER A 18 7.77 -18.42 -22.85
C SER A 18 8.39 -18.89 -21.53
N THR A 19 9.39 -19.74 -21.62
CA THR A 19 10.25 -20.08 -20.49
C THR A 19 11.04 -18.84 -20.13
N ALA A 20 10.96 -18.41 -18.85
CA ALA A 20 11.74 -17.31 -18.31
C ALA A 20 13.19 -17.39 -18.80
N THR A 21 13.76 -16.25 -19.17
CA THR A 21 15.13 -16.17 -19.69
C THR A 21 16.09 -16.38 -18.52
N ARG A 22 16.59 -17.60 -18.37
CA ARG A 22 17.51 -17.93 -17.28
C ARG A 22 18.88 -17.28 -17.52
N ASN A 23 19.48 -16.73 -16.47
CA ASN A 23 20.85 -16.23 -16.45
C ASN A 23 21.87 -17.32 -16.76
N GLN A 24 23.17 -16.93 -16.85
CA GLN A 24 24.30 -17.86 -17.01
C GLN A 24 24.32 -18.96 -15.93
N ASP A 25 23.78 -18.68 -14.73
CA ASP A 25 23.67 -19.63 -13.62
C ASP A 25 22.36 -20.47 -13.67
N GLY A 26 21.46 -20.19 -14.62
CA GLY A 26 20.20 -20.92 -14.78
C GLY A 26 19.13 -20.58 -13.73
N LEU A 27 19.34 -19.57 -12.87
CA LEU A 27 18.40 -19.12 -11.85
C LEU A 27 17.44 -18.07 -12.39
N ILE A 28 16.23 -18.01 -11.81
CA ILE A 28 15.23 -17.00 -12.09
C ILE A 28 15.61 -15.70 -11.35
N ASN A 29 15.55 -14.57 -12.04
CA ASN A 29 15.76 -13.24 -11.46
C ASN A 29 14.44 -12.68 -10.94
N ILE A 30 14.35 -12.43 -9.66
CA ILE A 30 13.17 -11.86 -9.00
C ILE A 30 13.54 -10.53 -8.40
N VAL A 31 12.75 -9.51 -8.75
CA VAL A 31 12.85 -8.16 -8.17
C VAL A 31 11.60 -7.88 -7.36
N THR A 32 11.79 -7.40 -6.14
CA THR A 32 10.70 -6.98 -5.25
C THR A 32 10.87 -5.52 -4.87
N THR A 33 9.77 -4.82 -4.61
CA THR A 33 9.85 -3.41 -4.18
C THR A 33 10.20 -3.28 -2.71
N ILE A 34 9.53 -4.01 -1.83
CA ILE A 34 9.55 -3.84 -0.38
C ILE A 34 9.93 -5.12 0.37
N PHE A 35 10.24 -4.97 1.66
CA PHE A 35 10.74 -6.06 2.49
C PHE A 35 9.79 -7.26 2.63
N PRO A 36 8.45 -7.12 2.84
CA PRO A 36 7.58 -8.29 2.97
C PRO A 36 7.62 -9.19 1.74
N ALA A 37 7.54 -8.62 0.53
CA ALA A 37 7.63 -9.38 -0.71
C ALA A 37 8.98 -10.10 -0.84
N TYR A 38 10.09 -9.40 -0.51
CA TYR A 38 11.43 -9.96 -0.49
C TYR A 38 11.52 -11.15 0.48
N ASP A 39 11.05 -10.98 1.72
CA ASP A 39 11.16 -12.03 2.73
C ASP A 39 10.30 -13.25 2.38
N PHE A 40 9.08 -13.05 1.86
CA PHE A 40 8.23 -14.17 1.44
C PHE A 40 8.89 -14.99 0.32
N VAL A 41 9.45 -14.35 -0.70
CA VAL A 41 10.21 -15.06 -1.75
C VAL A 41 11.42 -15.78 -1.16
N ARG A 42 12.18 -15.13 -0.27
CA ARG A 42 13.34 -15.70 0.41
C ARG A 42 12.98 -16.97 1.19
N GLN A 43 11.86 -16.95 1.92
CA GLN A 43 11.39 -18.10 2.71
C GLN A 43 10.94 -19.27 1.84
N ILE A 44 10.36 -18.98 0.67
CA ILE A 44 9.87 -20.01 -0.27
C ILE A 44 11.02 -20.57 -1.10
N ALA A 45 11.82 -19.71 -1.70
CA ALA A 45 12.77 -20.09 -2.74
C ALA A 45 14.19 -20.36 -2.22
N GLY A 46 14.56 -19.81 -1.06
CA GLY A 46 15.93 -19.94 -0.52
C GLY A 46 16.97 -19.44 -1.53
N ASP A 47 17.92 -20.29 -1.85
CA ASP A 47 19.02 -20.04 -2.79
C ASP A 47 18.73 -20.46 -4.24
N ARG A 48 17.50 -20.81 -4.56
CA ARG A 48 17.08 -21.29 -5.89
C ARG A 48 16.72 -20.17 -6.87
N VAL A 49 16.82 -18.91 -6.46
CA VAL A 49 16.51 -17.73 -7.25
C VAL A 49 17.54 -16.61 -7.00
N ASN A 50 17.70 -15.71 -7.94
CA ASN A 50 18.40 -14.45 -7.74
C ASN A 50 17.39 -13.40 -7.28
N LEU A 51 17.42 -13.05 -6.00
CA LEU A 51 16.43 -12.17 -5.39
C LEU A 51 17.03 -10.79 -5.08
N THR A 52 16.37 -9.75 -5.57
CA THR A 52 16.76 -8.35 -5.34
C THR A 52 15.59 -7.58 -4.73
N MET A 53 15.86 -6.81 -3.67
CA MET A 53 14.93 -5.84 -3.09
C MET A 53 15.34 -4.43 -3.51
N LEU A 54 14.42 -3.63 -4.07
CA LEU A 54 14.71 -2.27 -4.52
C LEU A 54 14.84 -1.31 -3.34
N LEU A 55 13.91 -1.37 -2.39
CA LEU A 55 13.95 -0.53 -1.20
C LEU A 55 15.08 -1.00 -0.27
N SER A 56 16.14 -0.22 -0.19
CA SER A 56 17.27 -0.55 0.68
C SER A 56 16.86 -0.65 2.15
N PRO A 57 17.41 -1.62 2.93
CA PRO A 57 17.16 -1.69 4.36
C PRO A 57 17.48 -0.37 5.08
N GLY A 58 16.55 0.10 5.91
CA GLY A 58 16.64 1.36 6.63
C GLY A 58 16.20 2.59 5.84
N ALA A 59 15.83 2.45 4.56
CA ALA A 59 15.24 3.53 3.79
C ALA A 59 13.75 3.71 4.10
N GLU A 60 13.27 4.93 4.03
CA GLU A 60 11.85 5.26 4.17
C GLU A 60 11.13 4.92 2.87
N SER A 61 10.02 4.17 2.97
CA SER A 61 9.32 3.59 1.80
C SER A 61 8.50 4.63 1.03
N HIS A 62 7.86 5.57 1.72
CA HIS A 62 6.92 6.51 1.11
C HIS A 62 7.59 7.62 0.30
N SER A 63 8.88 7.84 0.52
CA SER A 63 9.72 8.76 -0.25
C SER A 63 10.59 8.05 -1.29
N PHE A 64 10.39 6.75 -1.49
CA PHE A 64 11.20 5.99 -2.43
C PHE A 64 10.83 6.33 -3.88
N GLU A 65 11.84 6.79 -4.62
CA GLU A 65 11.79 6.96 -6.07
C GLU A 65 12.87 6.09 -6.71
N PRO A 66 12.53 5.27 -7.71
CA PRO A 66 13.50 4.39 -8.33
C PRO A 66 14.56 5.18 -9.11
N SER A 67 15.79 4.83 -8.92
CA SER A 67 16.89 5.33 -9.73
C SER A 67 16.87 4.72 -11.14
N PRO A 68 17.59 5.28 -12.14
CA PRO A 68 17.75 4.64 -13.45
C PRO A 68 18.33 3.22 -13.37
N ARG A 69 19.12 2.94 -12.34
CA ARG A 69 19.66 1.59 -12.11
C ARG A 69 18.58 0.62 -11.64
N ASP A 70 17.67 1.08 -10.80
CA ASP A 70 16.54 0.25 -10.33
C ASP A 70 15.61 -0.09 -11.50
N ILE A 71 15.37 0.86 -12.40
CA ILE A 71 14.59 0.63 -13.63
C ILE A 71 15.26 -0.45 -14.50
N ILE A 72 16.58 -0.38 -14.70
CA ILE A 72 17.34 -1.40 -15.46
C ILE A 72 17.22 -2.76 -14.75
N THR A 73 17.27 -2.79 -13.40
CA THR A 73 17.14 -4.02 -12.61
C THR A 73 15.75 -4.63 -12.80
N ILE A 74 14.68 -3.82 -12.76
CA ILE A 74 13.32 -4.27 -13.05
C ILE A 74 13.24 -4.85 -14.47
N MET A 75 13.74 -4.11 -15.47
CA MET A 75 13.71 -4.54 -16.88
C MET A 75 14.42 -5.87 -17.14
N SER A 76 15.39 -6.22 -16.31
CA SER A 76 16.17 -7.47 -16.43
C SER A 76 15.63 -8.61 -15.57
N SER A 77 14.52 -8.42 -14.89
CA SER A 77 13.90 -9.46 -14.05
C SER A 77 12.96 -10.37 -14.84
N ASP A 78 12.91 -11.64 -14.46
CA ASP A 78 11.93 -12.60 -14.98
C ASP A 78 10.59 -12.44 -14.25
N ILE A 79 10.64 -12.06 -12.96
CA ILE A 79 9.47 -11.83 -12.11
C ILE A 79 9.66 -10.52 -11.34
N PHE A 80 8.66 -9.66 -11.42
CA PHE A 80 8.59 -8.43 -10.65
C PHE A 80 7.41 -8.47 -9.68
N ILE A 81 7.70 -8.32 -8.38
CA ILE A 81 6.69 -8.38 -7.29
C ILE A 81 6.64 -7.03 -6.60
N TYR A 82 5.45 -6.44 -6.52
CA TYR A 82 5.20 -5.16 -5.89
C TYR A 82 3.89 -5.17 -5.09
N THR A 83 3.60 -4.08 -4.40
CA THR A 83 2.41 -4.02 -3.53
C THR A 83 1.12 -3.91 -4.32
N GLY A 84 1.00 -2.90 -5.18
CA GLY A 84 -0.22 -2.57 -5.93
C GLY A 84 -0.32 -1.09 -6.28
N GLU A 85 -1.55 -0.58 -6.41
CA GLU A 85 -1.86 0.77 -6.93
C GLU A 85 -1.23 1.94 -6.18
N SER A 86 -0.79 1.75 -4.95
CA SER A 86 -0.16 2.81 -4.13
C SER A 86 1.22 3.22 -4.62
N GLU A 87 1.91 2.34 -5.30
CA GLU A 87 3.22 2.60 -5.89
C GLU A 87 3.06 3.20 -7.30
N GLN A 88 2.46 4.40 -7.40
CA GLN A 88 2.10 5.07 -8.66
C GLN A 88 3.26 5.21 -9.67
N TRP A 89 4.51 5.23 -9.19
CA TRP A 89 5.68 5.26 -10.05
C TRP A 89 5.82 3.96 -10.87
N ILE A 90 5.31 2.83 -10.35
CA ILE A 90 5.39 1.52 -11.02
C ILE A 90 4.54 1.53 -12.29
N GLU A 91 3.30 1.99 -12.23
CA GLU A 91 2.44 2.04 -13.41
C GLU A 91 3.09 2.82 -14.56
N ARG A 92 3.67 3.99 -14.24
CA ARG A 92 4.36 4.82 -15.24
C ARG A 92 5.55 4.12 -15.87
N ILE A 93 6.31 3.35 -15.06
CA ILE A 93 7.46 2.58 -15.55
C ILE A 93 6.97 1.41 -16.39
N LEU A 94 6.02 0.61 -15.92
CA LEU A 94 5.50 -0.55 -16.64
C LEU A 94 4.87 -0.17 -17.98
N LEU A 95 4.16 0.98 -18.07
CA LEU A 95 3.63 1.50 -19.33
C LEU A 95 4.72 1.93 -20.32
N SER A 96 5.92 2.24 -19.86
CA SER A 96 7.06 2.67 -20.71
C SER A 96 7.98 1.53 -21.13
N MET A 97 7.76 0.32 -20.62
CA MET A 97 8.62 -0.85 -20.84
C MET A 97 7.93 -1.91 -21.69
N ASN A 98 8.74 -2.75 -22.36
CA ASN A 98 8.23 -4.03 -22.88
C ASN A 98 8.22 -5.04 -21.74
N THR A 99 7.03 -5.51 -21.37
CA THR A 99 6.78 -6.46 -20.27
C THR A 99 6.40 -7.85 -20.76
N ASP A 100 6.48 -8.13 -22.07
CA ASP A 100 6.00 -9.39 -22.67
C ASP A 100 6.69 -10.64 -22.11
N GLU A 101 7.94 -10.52 -21.67
CA GLU A 101 8.74 -11.62 -21.14
C GLU A 101 8.83 -11.64 -19.61
N MET A 102 8.25 -10.63 -18.93
CA MET A 102 8.29 -10.48 -17.49
C MET A 102 6.94 -10.84 -16.86
N THR A 103 6.97 -11.63 -15.79
CA THR A 103 5.78 -11.87 -14.99
C THR A 103 5.66 -10.79 -13.90
N ILE A 104 4.55 -10.07 -13.90
CA ILE A 104 4.26 -8.98 -12.95
C ILE A 104 3.23 -9.47 -11.94
N PHE A 105 3.53 -9.33 -10.65
CA PHE A 105 2.67 -9.77 -9.57
C PHE A 105 2.46 -8.64 -8.54
N ALA A 106 1.20 -8.23 -8.36
CA ALA A 106 0.80 -7.28 -7.32
C ALA A 106 0.20 -8.03 -6.13
N MET A 107 0.76 -7.85 -4.93
CA MET A 107 0.30 -8.53 -3.71
C MET A 107 -1.16 -8.19 -3.36
N MET A 108 -1.61 -6.97 -3.66
CA MET A 108 -2.99 -6.55 -3.42
C MET A 108 -4.02 -7.37 -4.23
N ASN A 109 -3.63 -7.96 -5.36
CA ASN A 109 -4.56 -8.68 -6.24
C ASN A 109 -5.05 -10.03 -5.68
N VAL A 110 -4.41 -10.54 -4.63
CA VAL A 110 -4.72 -11.87 -4.07
C VAL A 110 -5.37 -11.81 -2.69
N VAL A 111 -5.68 -10.61 -2.21
CA VAL A 111 -6.29 -10.39 -0.90
C VAL A 111 -7.58 -9.59 -1.00
N GLY A 112 -8.42 -9.64 0.03
CA GLY A 112 -9.59 -8.76 0.15
C GLY A 112 -9.13 -7.31 0.38
N LEU A 113 -9.53 -6.39 -0.49
CA LEU A 113 -9.14 -4.99 -0.39
C LEU A 113 -9.97 -4.27 0.67
N VAL A 114 -9.31 -3.48 1.52
CA VAL A 114 -9.92 -2.63 2.53
C VAL A 114 -9.71 -1.17 2.13
N ARG A 115 -10.79 -0.36 2.17
CA ARG A 115 -10.70 1.06 1.84
C ARG A 115 -9.87 1.82 2.87
N LYS A 116 -9.09 2.79 2.40
CA LYS A 116 -8.44 3.78 3.27
C LYS A 116 -9.53 4.53 4.06
N GLU A 117 -9.26 4.81 5.32
CA GLU A 117 -10.08 5.77 6.06
C GLU A 117 -9.85 7.15 5.48
N ILE A 118 -10.91 7.74 4.96
CA ILE A 118 -10.96 9.17 4.75
C ILE A 118 -11.40 9.71 6.12
N VAL A 119 -10.47 10.29 6.88
CA VAL A 119 -10.87 11.07 8.05
C VAL A 119 -11.35 12.39 7.45
N ASP A 120 -12.68 12.54 7.39
CA ASP A 120 -13.26 13.87 7.40
C ASP A 120 -12.72 14.52 8.68
N GLU A 121 -11.85 15.53 8.55
CA GLU A 121 -11.50 16.36 9.69
C GLU A 121 -12.82 16.76 10.35
N PRO A 122 -12.98 16.65 11.69
CA PRO A 122 -14.17 17.16 12.33
C PRO A 122 -14.24 18.64 11.95
N CYS A 123 -15.25 19.02 11.18
CA CYS A 123 -15.49 20.40 10.81
C CYS A 123 -15.46 21.19 12.12
N HIS A 124 -14.41 21.97 12.34
CA HIS A 124 -14.39 22.93 13.43
C HIS A 124 -15.54 23.89 13.19
N GLU A 125 -16.59 23.76 14.01
CA GLU A 125 -17.67 24.69 14.17
C GLU A 125 -18.30 25.18 12.86
N CYS A 126 -19.07 24.29 12.20
CA CYS A 126 -20.25 24.78 11.51
C CYS A 126 -21.33 24.97 12.57
N ASP A 127 -21.57 26.20 12.96
CA ASP A 127 -22.81 26.59 13.64
C ASP A 127 -23.97 26.02 12.80
N ASP A 128 -24.92 25.32 13.44
CA ASP A 128 -26.01 24.54 12.85
C ASP A 128 -27.04 25.36 12.02
N GLN A 129 -26.65 26.48 11.40
CA GLN A 129 -27.59 27.35 10.66
C GLN A 129 -27.30 27.52 9.17
N ASP A 130 -26.19 27.07 8.60
CA ASP A 130 -25.86 27.37 7.20
C ASP A 130 -25.62 26.15 6.26
N CYS A 131 -25.98 24.93 6.65
CA CYS A 131 -25.82 23.74 5.79
C CYS A 131 -27.10 23.33 5.03
N ALA A 132 -27.96 24.27 4.69
CA ALA A 132 -29.10 24.04 3.79
C ALA A 132 -28.81 24.67 2.41
N HIS A 133 -27.98 24.06 1.59
CA HIS A 133 -27.93 24.36 0.16
C HIS A 133 -28.90 23.46 -0.59
N ASP A 134 -30.11 23.99 -0.71
CA ASP A 134 -31.15 23.54 -1.63
C ASP A 134 -30.71 23.91 -3.07
N HIS A 135 -30.62 22.92 -3.96
CA HIS A 135 -30.44 23.12 -5.39
C HIS A 135 -31.79 23.37 -6.05
N GLY A 136 -32.29 24.61 -5.94
CA GLY A 136 -33.42 25.10 -6.70
C GLY A 136 -32.95 26.03 -7.82
N HIS A 137 -33.00 25.57 -9.07
CA HIS A 137 -32.88 26.45 -10.24
C HIS A 137 -34.20 27.17 -10.46
N GLU A 138 -34.23 28.50 -10.29
CA GLU A 138 -35.23 29.34 -10.94
C GLU A 138 -34.57 30.59 -11.54
N HIS A 139 -34.77 30.72 -12.85
CA HIS A 139 -34.44 31.92 -13.60
C HIS A 139 -35.55 32.96 -13.42
N SER A 140 -35.24 34.18 -12.99
CA SER A 140 -36.06 35.31 -13.28
C SER A 140 -35.21 36.54 -13.62
N HIS A 141 -35.52 37.10 -14.79
CA HIS A 141 -35.00 38.37 -15.27
C HIS A 141 -35.70 39.52 -14.57
N ASP A 142 -34.96 40.51 -14.12
CA ASP A 142 -35.53 41.85 -14.03
C ASP A 142 -34.49 42.94 -14.32
N HIS A 143 -34.98 44.02 -14.98
CA HIS A 143 -34.22 45.11 -15.54
C HIS A 143 -34.11 46.26 -14.53
N GLY A 144 -32.94 46.87 -14.42
CA GLY A 144 -32.75 48.11 -13.66
C GLY A 144 -31.66 49.01 -14.27
N HIS A 145 -32.10 50.16 -14.76
CA HIS A 145 -31.30 51.20 -15.43
C HIS A 145 -30.40 52.01 -14.47
N GLY A 146 -29.28 52.53 -14.98
CA GLY A 146 -28.55 53.64 -14.32
C GLY A 146 -27.23 54.05 -15.00
N HIS A 147 -27.28 55.04 -15.84
CA HIS A 147 -26.33 56.14 -16.25
C HIS A 147 -24.90 56.12 -15.62
N GLY A 148 -23.81 56.43 -16.30
CA GLY A 148 -23.50 57.25 -17.44
C GLY A 148 -22.00 57.63 -17.47
N HIS A 149 -21.55 58.26 -18.62
CA HIS A 149 -20.27 58.92 -18.90
C HIS A 149 -19.04 58.02 -19.13
N GLY A 150 -18.44 57.80 -20.29
CA GLY A 150 -18.17 58.74 -21.38
C GLY A 150 -16.69 59.08 -21.43
N HIS A 151 -15.94 58.59 -22.42
CA HIS A 151 -14.94 59.28 -23.21
C HIS A 151 -14.35 58.34 -24.28
N SER A 152 -14.45 58.88 -25.52
CA SER A 152 -13.98 58.28 -26.77
C SER A 152 -12.47 58.47 -26.94
N HIS A 153 -11.81 57.57 -27.65
CA HIS A 153 -10.89 57.92 -28.75
C HIS A 153 -10.71 56.68 -29.63
N GLY A 154 -11.08 56.81 -30.87
CA GLY A 154 -10.93 55.86 -31.93
C GLY A 154 -9.56 55.92 -32.57
N HIS A 155 -9.18 54.86 -33.22
CA HIS A 155 -8.52 54.79 -34.51
C HIS A 155 -8.65 53.39 -35.07
N GLY A 156 -9.25 53.27 -36.23
CA GLY A 156 -9.41 52.04 -36.97
C GLY A 156 -8.17 51.67 -37.75
N HIS A 157 -8.10 50.40 -38.10
CA HIS A 157 -7.68 49.90 -39.42
C HIS A 157 -8.11 48.44 -39.58
N ALA A 158 -8.58 48.15 -40.78
CA ALA A 158 -9.18 46.89 -41.21
C ALA A 158 -8.12 45.88 -41.66
N HIS A 159 -8.64 44.65 -41.86
CA HIS A 159 -8.23 43.52 -42.67
C HIS A 159 -7.56 42.36 -41.97
N GLY A 160 -8.18 41.18 -42.14
CA GLY A 160 -7.50 39.90 -42.12
C GLY A 160 -8.36 38.75 -41.64
N TYR A 161 -8.83 37.94 -42.57
CA TYR A 161 -9.45 36.63 -42.35
C TYR A 161 -8.55 35.73 -41.49
N GLY A 162 -9.08 35.18 -40.40
CA GLY A 162 -8.35 34.23 -39.60
C GLY A 162 -9.31 33.30 -38.86
N TYR A 163 -9.25 32.03 -39.17
CA TYR A 163 -10.04 30.94 -38.61
C TYR A 163 -10.01 30.91 -37.09
N ALA A 164 -11.20 30.92 -36.49
CA ALA A 164 -11.36 30.74 -35.05
C ALA A 164 -11.15 29.27 -34.69
N TYR A 165 -9.95 28.94 -34.22
CA TYR A 165 -9.78 27.77 -33.40
C TYR A 165 -10.09 28.14 -31.96
N GLY A 166 -11.26 27.74 -31.50
CA GLY A 166 -11.62 27.82 -30.08
C GLY A 166 -10.72 26.92 -29.27
N HIS A 167 -9.72 27.48 -28.65
CA HIS A 167 -9.02 26.76 -27.57
C HIS A 167 -9.93 26.77 -26.34
N ALA A 168 -10.73 25.71 -26.19
CA ALA A 168 -11.32 25.39 -24.91
C ALA A 168 -10.14 25.00 -23.99
N HIS A 169 -9.71 25.92 -23.13
CA HIS A 169 -8.87 25.57 -21.99
C HIS A 169 -9.75 24.78 -21.03
N SER A 170 -9.82 23.46 -21.25
CA SER A 170 -10.23 22.53 -20.23
C SER A 170 -9.13 22.54 -19.17
N HIS A 171 -9.36 23.28 -18.09
CA HIS A 171 -8.65 23.02 -16.85
C HIS A 171 -9.14 21.67 -16.35
N GLY A 172 -8.55 20.62 -16.90
CA GLY A 172 -8.64 19.30 -16.29
C GLY A 172 -8.00 19.41 -14.92
N HIS A 173 -8.81 19.52 -13.89
CA HIS A 173 -8.40 19.08 -12.57
C HIS A 173 -8.08 17.60 -12.77
N GLU A 174 -6.80 17.26 -12.86
CA GLU A 174 -6.35 15.91 -12.58
C GLU A 174 -6.81 15.65 -11.15
N VAL A 175 -7.95 14.98 -11.02
CA VAL A 175 -8.34 14.35 -9.78
C VAL A 175 -7.25 13.31 -9.58
N HIS A 176 -6.25 13.63 -8.76
CA HIS A 176 -5.35 12.63 -8.22
C HIS A 176 -6.26 11.63 -7.51
N THR A 177 -6.58 10.53 -8.16
CA THR A 177 -7.22 9.38 -7.54
C THR A 177 -6.20 8.87 -6.52
N CYS A 178 -6.27 9.41 -5.30
CA CYS A 178 -5.62 8.79 -4.16
C CYS A 178 -6.09 7.34 -4.15
N ALA A 179 -5.16 6.40 -4.13
CA ALA A 179 -5.49 4.99 -4.07
C ALA A 179 -6.57 4.76 -3.00
N LEU A 180 -7.73 4.26 -3.42
CA LEU A 180 -8.93 4.11 -2.56
C LEU A 180 -8.75 3.02 -1.51
N PHE A 181 -7.74 2.14 -1.69
CA PHE A 181 -7.52 0.98 -0.86
C PHE A 181 -6.21 1.08 -0.09
N ASP A 182 -6.18 0.49 1.12
CA ASP A 182 -4.97 0.41 1.93
C ASP A 182 -4.01 -0.65 1.34
N GLU A 183 -2.77 -0.26 1.20
CA GLU A 183 -1.72 -1.07 0.56
C GLU A 183 -1.03 -2.05 1.51
N HIS A 184 -1.16 -1.86 2.82
CA HIS A 184 -0.41 -2.63 3.83
C HIS A 184 -1.02 -4.01 4.07
N VAL A 185 -1.31 -4.72 2.97
CA VAL A 185 -2.01 -6.01 2.97
C VAL A 185 -1.32 -7.09 3.80
N TRP A 186 0.00 -7.06 3.86
CA TRP A 186 0.83 -8.02 4.60
C TRP A 186 0.73 -7.88 6.12
N THR A 187 0.22 -6.78 6.65
CA THR A 187 0.12 -6.56 8.10
C THR A 187 -0.84 -7.53 8.78
N SER A 188 -1.80 -8.09 8.03
CA SER A 188 -2.62 -9.22 8.46
C SER A 188 -1.90 -10.55 8.15
N PRO A 189 -1.60 -11.41 9.15
CA PRO A 189 -1.05 -12.74 8.92
C PRO A 189 -1.92 -13.62 8.01
N GLY A 190 -3.25 -13.45 8.07
CA GLY A 190 -4.18 -14.14 7.16
C GLY A 190 -3.93 -13.76 5.69
N ASN A 191 -3.73 -12.48 5.40
CA ASN A 191 -3.36 -12.01 4.06
C ASN A 191 -1.96 -12.48 3.66
N ALA A 192 -0.99 -12.44 4.58
CA ALA A 192 0.35 -12.96 4.32
C ALA A 192 0.32 -14.43 3.86
N ILE A 193 -0.56 -15.27 4.42
CA ILE A 193 -0.76 -16.66 3.98
C ILE A 193 -1.25 -16.71 2.52
N LEU A 194 -2.19 -15.85 2.13
CA LEU A 194 -2.70 -15.79 0.75
C LEU A 194 -1.61 -15.37 -0.22
N ILE A 195 -0.84 -14.34 0.14
CA ILE A 195 0.29 -13.84 -0.65
C ILE A 195 1.37 -14.93 -0.82
N VAL A 196 1.75 -15.61 0.26
CA VAL A 196 2.74 -16.71 0.22
C VAL A 196 2.28 -17.85 -0.68
N ARG A 197 0.99 -18.21 -0.66
CA ARG A 197 0.43 -19.22 -1.56
C ARG A 197 0.55 -18.81 -3.03
N ALA A 198 0.14 -17.58 -3.35
CA ALA A 198 0.20 -17.07 -4.72
C ALA A 198 1.64 -16.96 -5.24
N ILE A 199 2.58 -16.49 -4.41
CA ILE A 199 4.01 -16.47 -4.76
C ILE A 199 4.52 -17.90 -5.00
N THR A 200 4.09 -18.88 -4.20
CA THR A 200 4.50 -20.28 -4.37
C THR A 200 4.01 -20.86 -5.70
N GLU A 201 2.77 -20.58 -6.08
CA GLU A 201 2.21 -20.97 -7.37
C GLU A 201 3.00 -20.33 -8.52
N LEU A 202 3.23 -19.01 -8.43
CA LEU A 202 4.01 -18.26 -9.39
C LEU A 202 5.43 -18.84 -9.60
N LEU A 203 6.15 -19.11 -8.52
CA LEU A 203 7.50 -19.69 -8.57
C LEU A 203 7.49 -21.13 -9.11
N SER A 204 6.47 -21.92 -8.74
CA SER A 204 6.33 -23.31 -9.20
C SER A 204 6.02 -23.39 -10.70
N GLU A 205 5.28 -22.42 -11.24
CA GLU A 205 5.05 -22.30 -12.68
C GLU A 205 6.30 -21.84 -13.44
N ALA A 206 7.06 -20.90 -12.87
CA ALA A 206 8.26 -20.36 -13.47
C ALA A 206 9.45 -21.37 -13.44
N ASP A 207 9.57 -22.18 -12.39
CA ASP A 207 10.56 -23.24 -12.28
C ASP A 207 9.95 -24.57 -11.78
N PRO A 208 9.36 -25.34 -12.70
CA PRO A 208 8.76 -26.64 -12.36
C PRO A 208 9.74 -27.64 -11.75
N ASN A 209 11.04 -27.52 -12.02
CA ASN A 209 12.06 -28.41 -11.46
C ASN A 209 12.25 -28.21 -9.96
N ASN A 210 12.05 -27.02 -9.44
CA ASN A 210 12.12 -26.66 -8.04
C ASN A 210 10.74 -26.56 -7.36
N ALA A 211 9.62 -26.81 -8.07
CA ALA A 211 8.28 -26.66 -7.56
C ALA A 211 8.02 -27.41 -6.23
N ALA A 212 8.50 -28.65 -6.12
CA ALA A 212 8.36 -29.45 -4.90
C ALA A 212 9.11 -28.81 -3.69
N PHE A 213 10.28 -28.23 -3.93
CA PHE A 213 11.05 -27.50 -2.93
C PHE A 213 10.30 -26.24 -2.46
N PHE A 214 9.80 -25.44 -3.39
CA PHE A 214 9.02 -24.24 -3.08
C PHE A 214 7.76 -24.58 -2.28
N GLN A 215 7.00 -25.58 -2.70
CA GLN A 215 5.79 -26.04 -2.01
C GLN A 215 6.07 -26.54 -0.60
N GLN A 216 7.16 -27.29 -0.39
CA GLN A 216 7.55 -27.77 0.93
C GLN A 216 7.91 -26.62 1.88
N ASN A 217 8.72 -25.66 1.43
CA ASN A 217 9.10 -24.49 2.23
C ASN A 217 7.88 -23.63 2.54
N ALA A 218 7.04 -23.34 1.54
CA ALA A 218 5.82 -22.58 1.73
C ALA A 218 4.87 -23.25 2.73
N ALA A 219 4.69 -24.56 2.68
CA ALA A 219 3.85 -25.28 3.62
C ALA A 219 4.36 -25.13 5.06
N ALA A 220 5.68 -25.21 5.27
CA ALA A 220 6.30 -24.99 6.58
C ALA A 220 6.10 -23.53 7.05
N TYR A 221 6.35 -22.56 6.18
CA TYR A 221 6.22 -21.15 6.49
C TYR A 221 4.77 -20.75 6.76
N ILE A 222 3.79 -21.23 5.98
CA ILE A 222 2.36 -21.02 6.21
C ILE A 222 1.93 -21.55 7.59
N LYS A 223 2.46 -22.67 8.03
CA LYS A 223 2.18 -23.21 9.37
C LYS A 223 2.65 -22.24 10.47
N GLU A 224 3.81 -21.62 10.30
CA GLU A 224 4.32 -20.60 11.23
C GLU A 224 3.46 -19.31 11.20
N LEU A 225 2.99 -18.90 10.01
CA LEU A 225 2.05 -17.76 9.86
C LEU A 225 0.70 -18.04 10.53
N GLN A 226 0.18 -19.27 10.43
CA GLN A 226 -1.04 -19.70 11.13
C GLN A 226 -0.87 -19.65 12.66
N GLN A 227 0.29 -20.05 13.18
CA GLN A 227 0.60 -19.94 14.61
C GLN A 227 0.67 -18.46 15.04
N LEU A 228 1.25 -17.60 14.22
CA LEU A 228 1.29 -16.16 14.46
C LEU A 228 -0.12 -15.56 14.50
N ASP A 229 -0.98 -15.90 13.55
CA ASP A 229 -2.38 -15.47 13.48
C ASP A 229 -3.16 -15.90 14.73
N ALA A 230 -2.99 -17.16 15.13
CA ALA A 230 -3.58 -17.69 16.35
C ALA A 230 -3.09 -16.95 17.61
N ALA A 231 -1.79 -16.59 17.67
CA ALA A 231 -1.23 -15.84 18.78
C ALA A 231 -1.82 -14.41 18.89
N PHE A 232 -2.00 -13.69 17.80
CA PHE A 232 -2.72 -12.42 17.79
C PHE A 232 -4.17 -12.57 18.22
N SER A 233 -4.87 -13.57 17.68
CA SER A 233 -6.25 -13.88 18.03
C SER A 233 -6.39 -14.15 19.53
N GLU A 234 -5.47 -14.90 20.13
CA GLU A 234 -5.45 -15.19 21.57
C GLU A 234 -5.24 -13.91 22.40
N VAL A 235 -4.29 -13.04 22.00
CA VAL A 235 -4.05 -11.76 22.67
C VAL A 235 -5.33 -10.92 22.68
N VAL A 236 -6.01 -10.81 21.53
CA VAL A 236 -7.23 -10.00 21.41
C VAL A 236 -8.43 -10.64 22.14
N ALA A 237 -8.53 -11.97 22.13
CA ALA A 237 -9.61 -12.67 22.87
C ALA A 237 -9.51 -12.46 24.39
N ASN A 238 -8.31 -12.36 24.93
CA ASN A 238 -8.05 -12.16 26.35
C ASN A 238 -7.84 -10.68 26.75
N ALA A 239 -8.05 -9.75 25.81
CA ALA A 239 -7.78 -8.33 26.01
C ALA A 239 -8.81 -7.66 26.93
N LYS A 240 -8.34 -6.74 27.79
CA LYS A 240 -9.20 -5.87 28.61
C LYS A 240 -9.75 -4.69 27.84
N ARG A 241 -9.08 -4.30 26.75
CA ARG A 241 -9.47 -3.22 25.84
C ARG A 241 -9.21 -3.61 24.39
N ARG A 242 -9.85 -2.93 23.46
CA ARG A 242 -9.65 -3.16 22.02
C ARG A 242 -9.19 -1.91 21.28
N THR A 243 -8.81 -0.87 22.02
CA THR A 243 -8.36 0.41 21.48
C THR A 243 -6.83 0.48 21.51
N ILE A 244 -6.26 0.83 20.37
CA ILE A 244 -4.83 1.11 20.20
C ILE A 244 -4.64 2.54 19.67
N VAL A 245 -3.55 3.20 20.09
CA VAL A 245 -3.26 4.59 19.71
C VAL A 245 -1.86 4.69 19.10
N PHE A 246 -1.78 5.33 17.95
CA PHE A 246 -0.53 5.61 17.25
C PHE A 246 -0.22 7.11 17.29
N ALA A 247 0.97 7.45 17.75
CA ALA A 247 1.55 8.78 17.58
C ALA A 247 2.39 8.88 16.31
N ASP A 248 1.92 8.26 15.25
CA ASP A 248 2.62 8.06 14.00
C ASP A 248 1.62 7.84 12.85
N ARG A 249 2.12 7.53 11.65
CA ARG A 249 1.35 6.99 10.52
C ARG A 249 0.71 5.65 10.88
N PHE A 250 -0.34 5.29 10.17
CA PHE A 250 -1.13 4.10 10.49
C PHE A 250 -1.16 3.08 9.33
N PRO A 251 -0.15 2.23 9.18
CA PRO A 251 -0.10 1.20 8.14
C PRO A 251 -0.76 -0.13 8.56
N PHE A 252 -1.73 -0.12 9.49
CA PHE A 252 -2.27 -1.34 10.10
C PHE A 252 -3.76 -1.58 9.80
N ARG A 253 -4.30 -0.99 8.71
CA ARG A 253 -5.72 -1.12 8.41
C ARG A 253 -6.17 -2.57 8.29
N HIS A 254 -5.46 -3.38 7.51
CA HIS A 254 -5.75 -4.81 7.36
C HIS A 254 -5.58 -5.59 8.67
N PHE A 255 -4.66 -5.18 9.52
CA PHE A 255 -4.44 -5.79 10.83
C PHE A 255 -5.61 -5.51 11.78
N VAL A 256 -6.02 -4.25 11.95
CA VAL A 256 -7.11 -3.90 12.88
C VAL A 256 -8.44 -4.48 12.44
N ASP A 257 -8.70 -4.55 11.15
CA ASP A 257 -9.91 -5.19 10.62
C ASP A 257 -9.91 -6.69 10.90
N ALA A 258 -8.78 -7.38 10.68
CA ALA A 258 -8.66 -8.81 10.93
C ALA A 258 -8.95 -9.20 12.39
N TYR A 259 -8.57 -8.35 13.35
CA TYR A 259 -8.72 -8.61 14.77
C TYR A 259 -9.79 -7.76 15.47
N SER A 260 -10.60 -7.01 14.71
CA SER A 260 -11.66 -6.14 15.22
C SER A 260 -11.16 -5.18 16.32
N LEU A 261 -10.03 -4.52 16.08
CA LEU A 261 -9.46 -3.50 16.95
C LEU A 261 -9.96 -2.11 16.55
N THR A 262 -10.18 -1.25 17.53
CA THR A 262 -10.41 0.18 17.34
C THR A 262 -9.06 0.89 17.39
N HIS A 263 -8.83 1.86 16.50
CA HIS A 263 -7.58 2.59 16.47
C HIS A 263 -7.80 4.10 16.37
N TYR A 264 -6.80 4.84 16.82
CA TYR A 264 -6.64 6.27 16.62
C TYR A 264 -5.18 6.53 16.25
N ALA A 265 -4.93 7.44 15.33
CA ALA A 265 -3.59 7.73 14.84
C ALA A 265 -3.35 9.22 14.64
N ALA A 266 -2.08 9.63 14.74
CA ALA A 266 -1.68 11.02 14.49
C ALA A 266 -1.81 11.39 13.01
N PHE A 267 -1.65 10.42 12.12
CA PHE A 267 -1.82 10.58 10.68
C PHE A 267 -2.68 9.47 10.11
N THR A 268 -3.47 9.80 9.10
CA THR A 268 -4.28 8.82 8.35
C THR A 268 -3.40 8.05 7.38
N GLY A 269 -3.44 6.72 7.47
CA GLY A 269 -2.71 5.84 6.55
C GLY A 269 -1.24 6.24 6.41
N CYS A 270 -0.77 6.28 5.17
CA CYS A 270 0.59 6.70 4.78
C CYS A 270 0.63 8.16 4.30
N SER A 271 0.05 9.07 5.09
CA SER A 271 0.10 10.50 4.81
C SER A 271 1.53 10.99 4.55
N THR A 272 1.70 11.85 3.56
CA THR A 272 2.95 12.58 3.31
C THR A 272 3.14 13.76 4.26
N GLU A 273 2.16 14.07 5.10
CA GLU A 273 2.25 15.10 6.11
C GLU A 273 3.36 14.77 7.13
N THR A 274 4.09 15.79 7.51
CA THR A 274 5.23 15.64 8.43
C THR A 274 4.86 15.89 9.88
N GLU A 275 3.77 16.63 10.14
CA GLU A 275 3.30 16.98 11.48
C GLU A 275 1.77 16.92 11.54
N PRO A 276 1.18 16.30 12.58
CA PRO A 276 -0.26 16.27 12.75
C PRO A 276 -0.78 17.63 13.23
N SER A 277 -2.07 17.89 13.06
CA SER A 277 -2.69 19.10 13.60
C SER A 277 -2.61 19.17 15.13
N ALA A 278 -2.54 20.38 15.70
CA ALA A 278 -2.57 20.52 17.16
C ALA A 278 -3.86 19.94 17.78
N GLY A 279 -4.99 20.00 17.02
CA GLY A 279 -6.26 19.39 17.40
C GLY A 279 -6.18 17.88 17.51
N THR A 280 -5.56 17.22 16.51
CA THR A 280 -5.34 15.77 16.51
C THR A 280 -4.49 15.35 17.72
N VAL A 281 -3.39 16.06 18.00
CA VAL A 281 -2.53 15.76 19.15
C VAL A 281 -3.30 15.91 20.47
N ALA A 282 -4.05 17.00 20.65
CA ALA A 282 -4.86 17.23 21.84
C ALA A 282 -5.94 16.15 22.01
N PHE A 283 -6.59 15.73 20.91
CA PHE A 283 -7.54 14.64 20.91
C PHE A 283 -6.91 13.33 21.38
N LEU A 284 -5.76 12.94 20.83
CA LEU A 284 -5.05 11.69 21.21
C LEU A 284 -4.64 11.71 22.68
N ILE A 285 -4.10 12.84 23.19
CA ILE A 285 -3.75 13.00 24.61
C ILE A 285 -4.99 12.81 25.50
N ASN A 286 -6.11 13.47 25.16
CA ASN A 286 -7.34 13.35 25.92
C ASN A 286 -7.88 11.91 25.88
N LYS A 287 -7.87 11.27 24.71
CA LYS A 287 -8.30 9.87 24.53
C LYS A 287 -7.50 8.91 25.40
N ILE A 288 -6.17 9.02 25.38
CA ILE A 288 -5.27 8.19 26.19
C ILE A 288 -5.56 8.37 27.70
N ARG A 289 -5.74 9.62 28.15
CA ARG A 289 -6.02 9.92 29.56
C ARG A 289 -7.39 9.40 30.00
N THR A 290 -8.44 9.66 29.20
CA THR A 290 -9.81 9.29 29.53
C THR A 290 -10.01 7.77 29.57
N GLU A 291 -9.44 7.05 28.60
CA GLU A 291 -9.55 5.60 28.51
C GLU A 291 -8.41 4.85 29.22
N GLN A 292 -7.51 5.57 29.85
CA GLN A 292 -6.34 5.01 30.57
C GLN A 292 -5.55 4.03 29.70
N ILE A 293 -5.29 4.42 28.43
CA ILE A 293 -4.56 3.60 27.47
C ILE A 293 -3.09 3.53 27.90
N PRO A 294 -2.54 2.31 28.14
CA PRO A 294 -1.21 2.19 28.73
C PRO A 294 -0.06 2.37 27.74
N VAL A 295 -0.33 2.29 26.44
CA VAL A 295 0.68 2.29 25.38
C VAL A 295 0.28 3.23 24.26
N VAL A 296 1.24 4.01 23.78
CA VAL A 296 1.18 4.76 22.52
C VAL A 296 2.23 4.17 21.57
N PHE A 297 1.77 3.86 20.35
CA PHE A 297 2.60 3.23 19.35
C PHE A 297 3.31 4.24 18.44
N HIS A 298 4.48 3.83 17.97
CA HIS A 298 5.14 4.35 16.77
C HIS A 298 5.52 3.18 15.84
N ILE A 299 5.86 3.47 14.58
CA ILE A 299 6.31 2.47 13.62
C ILE A 299 7.85 2.50 13.48
N GLU A 300 8.40 1.49 12.79
CA GLU A 300 9.82 1.46 12.45
C GLU A 300 10.22 2.64 11.57
N LEU A 301 11.47 3.03 11.67
CA LEU A 301 12.12 4.09 10.86
C LEU A 301 11.48 5.48 10.97
N SER A 302 10.55 5.69 11.92
CA SER A 302 9.97 7.00 12.19
C SER A 302 10.84 7.83 13.11
N ASN A 303 10.56 9.14 13.21
CA ASN A 303 11.34 10.06 14.02
C ASN A 303 11.00 10.04 15.53
N GLU A 304 10.02 9.29 15.96
CA GLU A 304 9.51 9.06 17.33
C GLU A 304 9.15 10.32 18.15
N ARG A 305 9.40 11.55 17.68
CA ARG A 305 9.21 12.79 18.45
C ARG A 305 7.79 12.96 18.97
N MET A 306 6.80 12.63 18.14
CA MET A 306 5.40 12.73 18.51
C MET A 306 5.05 11.70 19.61
N ALA A 307 5.56 10.48 19.45
CA ALA A 307 5.36 9.42 20.44
C ALA A 307 6.02 9.77 21.79
N ASP A 308 7.21 10.41 21.76
CA ASP A 308 7.87 10.92 22.97
C ASP A 308 7.04 12.02 23.65
N ALA A 309 6.53 12.99 22.89
CA ALA A 309 5.71 14.08 23.41
C ALA A 309 4.40 13.58 24.05
N ILE A 310 3.66 12.70 23.36
CA ILE A 310 2.42 12.12 23.87
C ILE A 310 2.68 11.22 25.08
N SER A 311 3.73 10.41 25.04
CA SER A 311 4.15 9.59 26.19
C SER A 311 4.48 10.43 27.43
N ALA A 312 5.27 11.50 27.27
CA ALA A 312 5.61 12.42 28.36
C ALA A 312 4.38 13.11 28.96
N GLU A 313 3.40 13.49 28.12
CA GLU A 313 2.21 14.22 28.54
C GLU A 313 1.15 13.32 29.19
N THR A 314 1.08 12.04 28.81
CA THR A 314 0.03 11.12 29.25
C THR A 314 0.49 10.08 30.27
N GLY A 315 1.79 9.79 30.32
CA GLY A 315 2.36 8.67 31.06
C GLY A 315 2.20 7.32 30.36
N ALA A 316 1.57 7.26 29.17
CA ALA A 316 1.51 6.05 28.37
C ALA A 316 2.90 5.65 27.89
N LYS A 317 3.20 4.35 27.91
CA LYS A 317 4.51 3.85 27.48
C LYS A 317 4.62 3.90 25.96
N LYS A 318 5.69 4.51 25.46
CA LYS A 318 6.02 4.43 24.03
C LYS A 318 6.47 3.01 23.66
N ARG A 319 5.88 2.44 22.61
CA ARG A 319 6.22 1.12 22.07
C ARG A 319 6.26 1.11 20.55
N LEU A 320 7.20 0.36 20.01
CA LEU A 320 7.23 0.05 18.58
C LEU A 320 6.19 -1.03 18.26
N LEU A 321 5.30 -0.75 17.29
CA LEU A 321 4.56 -1.79 16.56
C LEU A 321 5.10 -1.81 15.13
N HIS A 322 5.77 -2.89 14.76
CA HIS A 322 6.50 -2.97 13.50
C HIS A 322 5.55 -3.22 12.33
N SER A 323 5.48 -2.33 11.36
CA SER A 323 4.64 -2.50 10.17
C SER A 323 5.23 -3.51 9.17
N VAL A 324 6.50 -3.80 9.31
CA VAL A 324 7.26 -4.67 8.40
C VAL A 324 7.32 -4.15 6.95
N HIS A 325 7.01 -2.87 6.73
CA HIS A 325 7.13 -2.26 5.40
C HIS A 325 8.59 -2.27 4.93
N ASN A 326 9.49 -1.91 5.81
CA ASN A 326 10.93 -2.09 5.63
C ASN A 326 11.54 -2.60 6.95
N VAL A 327 12.83 -2.82 6.96
CA VAL A 327 13.58 -3.34 8.09
C VAL A 327 14.82 -2.50 8.31
N SER A 328 15.28 -2.35 9.56
CA SER A 328 16.54 -1.67 9.82
C SER A 328 17.70 -2.44 9.18
N ARG A 329 18.76 -1.72 8.78
CA ARG A 329 19.96 -2.37 8.24
C ARG A 329 20.50 -3.44 9.19
N ARG A 330 20.52 -3.16 10.49
CA ARG A 330 20.96 -4.08 11.54
C ARG A 330 20.12 -5.37 11.56
N ASP A 331 18.80 -5.25 11.52
CA ASP A 331 17.91 -6.40 11.58
C ASP A 331 17.98 -7.21 10.29
N PHE A 332 18.15 -6.54 9.14
CA PHE A 332 18.38 -7.19 7.86
C PHE A 332 19.67 -8.00 7.83
N GLU A 333 20.78 -7.40 8.28
CA GLU A 333 22.10 -8.06 8.39
C GLU A 333 22.07 -9.23 9.40
N ALA A 334 21.23 -9.12 10.44
CA ALA A 334 20.98 -10.20 11.40
C ALA A 334 20.06 -11.31 10.83
N GLY A 335 19.54 -11.16 9.62
CA GLY A 335 18.69 -12.14 8.95
C GLY A 335 17.27 -12.22 9.48
N LEU A 336 16.82 -11.23 10.27
CA LEU A 336 15.45 -11.20 10.78
C LEU A 336 14.45 -11.11 9.64
N GLY A 337 13.40 -11.92 9.72
CA GLY A 337 12.33 -11.98 8.74
C GLY A 337 11.01 -11.41 9.27
N TYR A 338 10.01 -11.48 8.42
CA TYR A 338 8.65 -11.06 8.73
C TYR A 338 8.11 -11.72 10.02
N LEU A 339 8.28 -13.04 10.17
CA LEU A 339 7.77 -13.78 11.33
C LEU A 339 8.36 -13.30 12.65
N GLU A 340 9.68 -13.07 12.71
CA GLU A 340 10.36 -12.62 13.93
C GLU A 340 9.88 -11.22 14.35
N LEU A 341 9.73 -10.31 13.38
CA LEU A 341 9.25 -8.95 13.64
C LEU A 341 7.79 -8.95 14.10
N MET A 342 6.93 -9.73 13.44
CA MET A 342 5.53 -9.84 13.82
C MET A 342 5.33 -10.57 15.15
N ARG A 343 6.18 -11.51 15.53
CA ARG A 343 6.16 -12.13 16.86
C ARG A 343 6.48 -11.12 17.97
N ARG A 344 7.38 -10.17 17.73
CA ARG A 344 7.60 -9.05 18.66
C ARG A 344 6.33 -8.21 18.82
N ASN A 345 5.59 -7.99 17.74
CA ASN A 345 4.32 -7.28 17.79
C ASN A 345 3.28 -7.99 18.66
N VAL A 346 3.25 -9.33 18.71
CA VAL A 346 2.35 -10.09 19.60
C VAL A 346 2.55 -9.68 21.07
N GLU A 347 3.81 -9.61 21.52
CA GLU A 347 4.13 -9.24 22.90
C GLU A 347 3.82 -7.78 23.18
N THR A 348 4.12 -6.91 22.23
CA THR A 348 3.86 -5.48 22.33
C THR A 348 2.34 -5.21 22.36
N LEU A 349 1.58 -5.89 21.54
CA LEU A 349 0.11 -5.79 21.53
C LEU A 349 -0.50 -6.33 22.85
N ARG A 350 0.05 -7.43 23.39
CA ARG A 350 -0.39 -7.98 24.68
C ARG A 350 -0.22 -6.96 25.80
N GLU A 351 0.90 -6.21 25.84
CA GLU A 351 1.10 -5.12 26.79
C GLU A 351 0.07 -3.99 26.61
N ALA A 352 -0.20 -3.62 25.36
CA ALA A 352 -1.08 -2.51 25.05
C ALA A 352 -2.56 -2.78 25.37
N LEU A 353 -3.01 -4.02 25.23
CA LEU A 353 -4.41 -4.37 25.39
C LEU A 353 -4.77 -4.84 26.82
N ASN A 354 -3.80 -4.98 27.72
CA ASN A 354 -3.99 -5.42 29.12
C ASN A 354 -3.51 -4.38 30.13
#